data_c7ddf8ca4d9e6a4069bfea89a8038011
#
_entry.id   c7ddf8ca4d9e6a4069bfea89a8038011
#
_cell.length_a   1.000
_cell.length_b   1.000
_cell.length_c   1.000
_cell.angle_alpha   90.00
_cell.angle_beta   90.00
_cell.angle_gamma   90.00
#
_symmetry.space_group_name_H-M   'P 1'
#
loop_
_entity.id
_entity.type
_entity.pdbx_description
1 polymer ?
#
loop_
_entity_poly.entity_id
_entity_poly.type
_entity_poly.pdbx_seq_one_letter_code
_entity_poly.pdbx_strand_id
1 'polypeptide(L)'
;KPNTSISVVSESFPHLKRGAIRDFTEIMKDHGYWHESLWNATDKMFQFPNGSFIEFFSADQPDKVRGPRRHILFINECNNVPYETFDQLEIRTRDQIWLDWNPTNEFWFYDKVKERDDVDFITLTYKDNEALDEQIVKSIESHKENRNWWQVYGLGQLGDVEGKIYRNWPIIDDIPEEARLERYCIDFGYSLDPTAIIAIYYWNNAFILDELMYNKGLSNKQIADVILNQGQDVVTVADSAEPKSIDELRMYGVAAIPARKGKDSILNGILHVQSQKIFVTKRSTNIIKENRNYMWKRFPDGRIDGRHPEDVFNHAMDALRYGLETLRPTYQMTEPVKIKTTHQLILEQIGTGNRSDEILGDMY
;
A
#
# COMPACT_ATOMS: atom_id res chain seq x y z
N LYS A 1 -26.85 6.25 -28.37
CA LYS A 1 -27.61 5.08 -28.86
C LYS A 1 -29.00 5.08 -28.25
N PRO A 2 -30.08 4.72 -28.95
CA PRO A 2 -31.40 4.55 -28.32
C PRO A 2 -31.41 3.32 -27.42
N ASN A 3 -32.32 3.29 -26.45
CA ASN A 3 -32.50 2.19 -25.51
C ASN A 3 -31.23 1.85 -24.67
N THR A 4 -30.45 2.87 -24.32
CA THR A 4 -29.25 2.71 -23.48
C THR A 4 -29.61 2.92 -22.01
N SER A 5 -29.26 1.98 -21.15
CA SER A 5 -29.40 2.09 -19.71
C SER A 5 -28.08 2.49 -19.08
N ILE A 6 -28.11 3.54 -18.25
CA ILE A 6 -26.95 4.08 -17.52
C ILE A 6 -27.27 4.02 -16.04
N SER A 7 -26.38 3.44 -15.25
CA SER A 7 -26.49 3.46 -13.80
C SER A 7 -25.39 4.32 -13.21
N VAL A 8 -25.76 5.26 -12.34
CA VAL A 8 -24.87 6.11 -11.58
C VAL A 8 -24.94 5.68 -10.11
N VAL A 9 -23.80 5.34 -9.54
CA VAL A 9 -23.68 4.75 -8.20
C VAL A 9 -22.73 5.58 -7.34
N SER A 10 -23.04 5.77 -6.07
CA SER A 10 -22.14 6.27 -5.03
C SER A 10 -22.26 5.42 -3.78
N GLU A 11 -21.36 5.58 -2.82
CA GLU A 11 -21.37 4.87 -1.54
C GLU A 11 -22.72 4.91 -0.85
N SER A 12 -23.30 6.11 -0.71
CA SER A 12 -24.55 6.34 0.01
C SER A 12 -25.46 7.31 -0.73
N PHE A 13 -26.78 7.24 -0.44
CA PHE A 13 -27.75 8.13 -1.06
C PHE A 13 -27.55 9.63 -0.73
N PRO A 14 -27.14 10.06 0.47
CA PRO A 14 -26.80 11.46 0.73
C PRO A 14 -25.65 11.98 -0.15
N HIS A 15 -24.62 11.19 -0.41
CA HIS A 15 -23.52 11.53 -1.32
C HIS A 15 -24.03 11.67 -2.76
N LEU A 16 -24.77 10.68 -3.22
CA LEU A 16 -25.36 10.67 -4.55
C LEU A 16 -26.24 11.92 -4.80
N LYS A 17 -27.10 12.29 -3.82
CA LYS A 17 -28.01 13.44 -3.92
C LYS A 17 -27.27 14.76 -3.96
N ARG A 18 -26.23 14.95 -3.14
CA ARG A 18 -25.46 16.20 -3.05
C ARG A 18 -24.46 16.37 -4.18
N GLY A 19 -23.97 15.28 -4.76
CA GLY A 19 -23.04 15.22 -5.89
C GLY A 19 -23.75 14.91 -7.19
N ALA A 20 -23.64 13.69 -7.67
CA ALA A 20 -24.01 13.29 -9.04
C ALA A 20 -25.45 13.65 -9.48
N ILE A 21 -26.46 13.55 -8.61
CA ILE A 21 -27.85 13.90 -8.98
C ILE A 21 -27.97 15.43 -9.16
N ARG A 22 -27.37 16.20 -8.26
CA ARG A 22 -27.40 17.67 -8.35
C ARG A 22 -26.73 18.12 -9.63
N ASP A 23 -25.51 17.68 -9.86
CA ASP A 23 -24.70 18.08 -11.00
C ASP A 23 -25.36 17.65 -12.33
N PHE A 24 -25.88 16.43 -12.39
CA PHE A 24 -26.68 15.98 -13.53
C PHE A 24 -27.89 16.90 -13.78
N THR A 25 -28.64 17.24 -12.71
CA THR A 25 -29.83 18.10 -12.84
C THR A 25 -29.47 19.50 -13.30
N GLU A 26 -28.40 20.11 -12.78
CA GLU A 26 -27.89 21.41 -13.18
C GLU A 26 -27.48 21.41 -14.65
N ILE A 27 -26.65 20.46 -15.07
CA ILE A 27 -26.19 20.32 -16.47
C ILE A 27 -27.40 20.18 -17.42
N MET A 28 -28.37 19.33 -17.07
CA MET A 28 -29.55 19.11 -17.91
C MET A 28 -30.43 20.37 -18.01
N LYS A 29 -30.53 21.17 -16.94
CA LYS A 29 -31.25 22.44 -16.93
C LYS A 29 -30.57 23.52 -17.76
N ASP A 30 -29.27 23.66 -17.57
CA ASP A 30 -28.47 24.71 -18.26
C ASP A 30 -28.45 24.47 -19.78
N HIS A 31 -28.52 23.21 -20.22
CA HIS A 31 -28.61 22.89 -21.65
C HIS A 31 -30.04 22.74 -22.18
N GLY A 32 -31.06 23.00 -21.37
CA GLY A 32 -32.46 22.93 -21.78
C GLY A 32 -33.01 21.52 -22.03
N TYR A 33 -32.34 20.49 -21.51
CA TYR A 33 -32.76 19.10 -21.65
C TYR A 33 -33.62 18.61 -20.48
N TRP A 34 -33.72 19.39 -19.40
CA TRP A 34 -34.50 19.00 -18.24
C TRP A 34 -36.01 19.22 -18.44
N HIS A 35 -36.81 18.17 -18.28
CA HIS A 35 -38.24 18.23 -18.18
C HIS A 35 -38.74 17.40 -16.98
N GLU A 36 -39.53 18.02 -16.10
CA GLU A 36 -40.01 17.34 -14.87
C GLU A 36 -40.78 16.04 -15.17
N SER A 37 -41.48 15.96 -16.30
CA SER A 37 -42.23 14.74 -16.71
C SER A 37 -41.30 13.56 -17.06
N LEU A 38 -40.02 13.78 -17.31
CA LEU A 38 -39.04 12.75 -17.62
C LEU A 38 -38.29 12.26 -16.36
N TRP A 39 -38.49 12.94 -15.23
CA TRP A 39 -37.85 12.59 -13.95
C TRP A 39 -38.81 11.83 -13.04
N ASN A 40 -38.47 10.57 -12.73
CA ASN A 40 -39.13 9.80 -11.69
C ASN A 40 -38.41 9.98 -10.35
N ALA A 41 -39.00 10.79 -9.46
CA ALA A 41 -38.44 11.10 -8.17
C ALA A 41 -38.45 9.92 -7.19
N THR A 42 -39.29 8.92 -7.38
CA THR A 42 -39.32 7.70 -6.55
C THR A 42 -38.20 6.76 -6.89
N ASP A 43 -38.06 6.45 -8.17
CA ASP A 43 -37.05 5.51 -8.65
C ASP A 43 -35.66 6.16 -8.88
N LYS A 44 -35.60 7.52 -8.77
CA LYS A 44 -34.41 8.31 -9.07
C LYS A 44 -33.90 8.01 -10.49
N MET A 45 -34.80 8.13 -11.44
CA MET A 45 -34.52 7.80 -12.84
C MET A 45 -34.99 8.94 -13.76
N PHE A 46 -34.13 9.30 -14.71
CA PHE A 46 -34.47 10.19 -15.80
C PHE A 46 -34.58 9.41 -17.11
N GLN A 47 -35.75 9.52 -17.76
CA GLN A 47 -36.05 8.77 -18.97
C GLN A 47 -36.02 9.67 -20.19
N PHE A 48 -35.19 9.33 -21.17
CA PHE A 48 -35.08 10.05 -22.43
C PHE A 48 -36.17 9.61 -23.42
N PRO A 49 -36.60 10.52 -24.35
CA PRO A 49 -37.61 10.19 -25.34
C PRO A 49 -37.21 9.06 -26.31
N ASN A 50 -35.93 8.75 -26.43
CA ASN A 50 -35.40 7.68 -27.28
C ASN A 50 -35.38 6.30 -26.61
N GLY A 51 -36.01 6.15 -25.45
CA GLY A 51 -36.05 4.91 -24.66
C GLY A 51 -34.84 4.65 -23.78
N SER A 52 -33.82 5.54 -23.79
CA SER A 52 -32.69 5.47 -22.87
C SER A 52 -33.09 6.01 -21.51
N PHE A 53 -32.37 5.60 -20.46
CA PHE A 53 -32.57 6.15 -19.13
C PHE A 53 -31.28 6.22 -18.33
N ILE A 54 -31.26 7.12 -17.35
CA ILE A 54 -30.23 7.18 -16.29
C ILE A 54 -30.92 6.96 -14.97
N GLU A 55 -30.43 5.98 -14.23
CA GLU A 55 -30.88 5.68 -12.86
C GLU A 55 -29.77 5.99 -11.84
N PHE A 56 -30.20 6.38 -10.64
CA PHE A 56 -29.27 6.71 -9.55
C PHE A 56 -29.61 5.86 -8.33
N PHE A 57 -28.61 5.14 -7.80
CA PHE A 57 -28.77 4.37 -6.56
C PHE A 57 -27.46 4.28 -5.78
N SER A 58 -27.55 3.93 -4.50
CA SER A 58 -26.40 3.83 -3.62
C SER A 58 -25.93 2.37 -3.47
N ALA A 59 -24.63 2.23 -3.20
CA ALA A 59 -23.96 0.94 -3.05
C ALA A 59 -24.44 0.12 -1.85
N ASP A 60 -25.10 0.77 -0.88
CA ASP A 60 -25.74 0.15 0.28
C ASP A 60 -27.11 -0.50 -0.02
N GLN A 61 -27.56 -0.52 -1.28
CA GLN A 61 -28.81 -1.15 -1.73
C GLN A 61 -28.54 -2.48 -2.47
N PRO A 62 -28.45 -3.63 -1.76
CA PRO A 62 -28.04 -4.91 -2.36
C PRO A 62 -28.92 -5.35 -3.54
N ASP A 63 -30.22 -5.07 -3.47
CA ASP A 63 -31.18 -5.45 -4.52
C ASP A 63 -30.92 -4.71 -5.84
N LYS A 64 -30.54 -3.43 -5.77
CA LYS A 64 -30.19 -2.64 -6.95
C LYS A 64 -28.80 -2.98 -7.48
N VAL A 65 -27.84 -3.26 -6.60
CA VAL A 65 -26.52 -3.73 -6.96
C VAL A 65 -26.56 -5.04 -7.74
N ARG A 66 -27.40 -5.98 -7.28
CA ARG A 66 -27.65 -7.28 -7.92
C ARG A 66 -28.76 -7.24 -8.98
N GLY A 67 -29.25 -6.06 -9.32
CA GLY A 67 -30.37 -5.81 -10.23
C GLY A 67 -30.09 -6.14 -11.70
N PRO A 68 -30.89 -5.58 -12.63
CA PRO A 68 -30.78 -5.88 -14.07
C PRO A 68 -29.45 -5.44 -14.66
N ARG A 69 -29.16 -6.00 -15.86
CA ARG A 69 -28.00 -5.61 -16.65
C ARG A 69 -28.14 -4.19 -17.17
N ARG A 70 -27.01 -3.49 -17.27
CA ARG A 70 -26.90 -2.12 -17.79
C ARG A 70 -25.92 -2.04 -18.95
N HIS A 71 -25.98 -0.97 -19.73
CA HIS A 71 -25.01 -0.69 -20.78
C HIS A 71 -23.80 0.05 -20.21
N ILE A 72 -24.04 1.10 -19.45
CA ILE A 72 -23.00 1.96 -18.89
C ILE A 72 -23.15 2.04 -17.36
N LEU A 73 -22.04 1.95 -16.67
CA LEU A 73 -21.92 2.16 -15.25
C LEU A 73 -21.03 3.37 -14.98
N PHE A 74 -21.44 4.25 -14.10
CA PHE A 74 -20.57 5.29 -13.52
C PHE A 74 -20.59 5.17 -12.00
N ILE A 75 -19.43 4.99 -11.39
CA ILE A 75 -19.30 4.97 -9.92
C ILE A 75 -18.58 6.23 -9.47
N ASN A 76 -19.32 7.12 -8.86
CA ASN A 76 -18.82 8.38 -8.33
C ASN A 76 -18.19 8.16 -6.95
N GLU A 77 -16.96 8.64 -6.78
CA GLU A 77 -16.13 8.43 -5.59
C GLU A 77 -15.95 6.94 -5.26
N CYS A 78 -15.52 6.16 -6.26
CA CYS A 78 -15.45 4.70 -6.20
C CYS A 78 -14.50 4.16 -5.10
N ASN A 79 -13.57 4.99 -4.61
CA ASN A 79 -12.70 4.67 -3.46
C ASN A 79 -13.50 4.39 -2.16
N ASN A 80 -14.74 4.88 -2.06
CA ASN A 80 -15.63 4.66 -0.93
C ASN A 80 -16.55 3.43 -1.11
N VAL A 81 -16.53 2.80 -2.29
CA VAL A 81 -17.37 1.63 -2.60
C VAL A 81 -16.54 0.35 -2.41
N PRO A 82 -17.04 -0.67 -1.66
CA PRO A 82 -16.36 -1.95 -1.50
C PRO A 82 -16.11 -2.68 -2.83
N TYR A 83 -14.99 -3.41 -2.92
CA TYR A 83 -14.65 -4.17 -4.14
C TYR A 83 -15.75 -5.20 -4.50
N GLU A 84 -16.33 -5.87 -3.51
CA GLU A 84 -17.38 -6.86 -3.71
C GLU A 84 -18.62 -6.25 -4.37
N THR A 85 -18.91 -4.98 -4.07
CA THR A 85 -20.00 -4.23 -4.71
C THR A 85 -19.62 -3.87 -6.15
N PHE A 86 -18.41 -3.41 -6.39
CA PHE A 86 -17.90 -3.14 -7.73
C PHE A 86 -17.97 -4.40 -8.61
N ASP A 87 -17.47 -5.52 -8.14
CA ASP A 87 -17.47 -6.82 -8.84
C ASP A 87 -18.90 -7.23 -9.25
N GLN A 88 -19.88 -7.07 -8.35
CA GLN A 88 -21.30 -7.35 -8.66
C GLN A 88 -21.88 -6.40 -9.71
N LEU A 89 -21.45 -5.15 -9.76
CA LEU A 89 -21.87 -4.18 -10.75
C LEU A 89 -21.19 -4.41 -12.10
N GLU A 90 -19.88 -4.73 -12.09
CA GLU A 90 -19.06 -4.98 -13.27
C GLU A 90 -19.63 -6.13 -14.12
N ILE A 91 -19.88 -7.30 -13.53
CA ILE A 91 -20.42 -8.48 -14.23
C ILE A 91 -21.78 -8.26 -14.89
N ARG A 92 -22.49 -7.17 -14.51
CA ARG A 92 -23.80 -6.78 -15.06
C ARG A 92 -23.73 -5.59 -16.01
N THR A 93 -22.54 -5.07 -16.28
CA THR A 93 -22.30 -3.97 -17.20
C THR A 93 -21.76 -4.49 -18.53
N ARG A 94 -22.34 -4.01 -19.66
CA ARG A 94 -22.05 -4.57 -20.99
C ARG A 94 -21.01 -3.80 -21.78
N ASP A 95 -21.12 -2.48 -21.79
CA ASP A 95 -20.42 -1.63 -22.77
C ASP A 95 -19.26 -0.89 -22.13
N GLN A 96 -19.48 -0.16 -21.02
CA GLN A 96 -18.48 0.74 -20.46
C GLN A 96 -18.68 0.96 -18.97
N ILE A 97 -17.56 1.11 -18.26
CA ILE A 97 -17.51 1.47 -16.83
C ILE A 97 -16.64 2.71 -16.66
N TRP A 98 -17.16 3.69 -15.95
CA TRP A 98 -16.45 4.89 -15.53
C TRP A 98 -16.31 4.89 -14.01
N LEU A 99 -15.10 5.16 -13.54
CA LEU A 99 -14.77 5.27 -12.12
C LEU A 99 -14.11 6.61 -11.90
N ASP A 100 -14.56 7.38 -10.91
CA ASP A 100 -13.86 8.58 -10.49
C ASP A 100 -13.53 8.54 -9.00
N TRP A 101 -12.47 9.22 -8.62
CA TRP A 101 -12.06 9.42 -7.22
C TRP A 101 -11.00 10.50 -7.09
N ASN A 102 -10.90 11.05 -5.87
CA ASN A 102 -9.72 11.80 -5.47
C ASN A 102 -8.68 10.83 -4.90
N PRO A 103 -7.42 10.85 -5.35
CA PRO A 103 -6.41 9.86 -4.98
C PRO A 103 -5.83 10.12 -3.58
N THR A 104 -6.69 10.10 -2.56
CA THR A 104 -6.32 10.33 -1.16
C THR A 104 -5.52 9.17 -0.57
N ASN A 105 -5.80 7.96 -1.01
CA ASN A 105 -5.15 6.72 -0.58
C ASN A 105 -5.31 5.63 -1.65
N GLU A 106 -4.49 4.57 -1.56
CA GLU A 106 -4.68 3.39 -2.39
C GLU A 106 -5.90 2.58 -1.93
N PHE A 107 -6.60 1.99 -2.88
CA PHE A 107 -7.75 1.13 -2.66
C PHE A 107 -7.79 0.04 -3.75
N TRP A 108 -8.82 -0.82 -3.75
CA TRP A 108 -8.93 -2.00 -4.63
C TRP A 108 -8.67 -1.75 -6.12
N PHE A 109 -8.88 -0.53 -6.63
CA PHE A 109 -8.59 -0.20 -8.03
C PHE A 109 -7.12 -0.40 -8.37
N TYR A 110 -6.22 0.08 -7.51
CA TYR A 110 -4.77 -0.02 -7.74
C TYR A 110 -4.25 -1.46 -7.72
N ASP A 111 -4.91 -2.36 -6.95
CA ASP A 111 -4.49 -3.75 -6.80
C ASP A 111 -5.11 -4.71 -7.81
N LYS A 112 -6.37 -4.42 -8.24
CA LYS A 112 -7.20 -5.40 -8.94
C LYS A 112 -7.63 -4.97 -10.33
N VAL A 113 -7.60 -3.68 -10.62
CA VAL A 113 -8.20 -3.13 -11.84
C VAL A 113 -7.18 -2.40 -12.70
N LYS A 114 -6.31 -1.58 -12.10
CA LYS A 114 -5.41 -0.66 -12.80
C LYS A 114 -4.52 -1.30 -13.87
N GLU A 115 -4.02 -2.50 -13.60
CA GLU A 115 -3.08 -3.21 -14.48
C GLU A 115 -3.77 -4.13 -15.51
N ARG A 116 -5.09 -4.01 -15.66
CA ARG A 116 -5.86 -4.80 -16.65
C ARG A 116 -5.72 -4.17 -18.03
N ASP A 117 -5.63 -4.98 -19.07
CA ASP A 117 -5.45 -4.55 -20.47
C ASP A 117 -6.64 -3.74 -21.04
N ASP A 118 -7.81 -3.84 -20.40
CA ASP A 118 -9.06 -3.17 -20.81
C ASP A 118 -9.33 -1.88 -20.04
N VAL A 119 -8.33 -1.32 -19.33
CA VAL A 119 -8.45 -0.15 -18.48
C VAL A 119 -7.61 1.01 -18.98
N ASP A 120 -8.27 2.14 -19.23
CA ASP A 120 -7.62 3.43 -19.48
C ASP A 120 -7.60 4.25 -18.18
N PHE A 121 -6.42 4.67 -17.72
CA PHE A 121 -6.27 5.50 -16.53
C PHE A 121 -5.96 6.94 -16.92
N ILE A 122 -6.85 7.87 -16.55
CA ILE A 122 -6.74 9.28 -16.88
C ILE A 122 -6.60 10.10 -15.59
N THR A 123 -5.57 10.93 -15.50
CA THR A 123 -5.43 11.91 -14.42
C THR A 123 -5.91 13.27 -14.92
N LEU A 124 -6.91 13.83 -14.24
CA LEU A 124 -7.43 15.18 -14.49
C LEU A 124 -7.09 16.07 -13.31
N THR A 125 -6.74 17.31 -13.60
CA THR A 125 -6.41 18.35 -12.63
C THR A 125 -7.28 19.58 -12.87
N TYR A 126 -7.21 20.55 -11.96
CA TYR A 126 -7.89 21.85 -12.15
C TYR A 126 -7.47 22.57 -13.45
N LYS A 127 -6.29 22.23 -14.02
CA LYS A 127 -5.78 22.82 -15.27
C LYS A 127 -6.48 22.27 -16.52
N ASP A 128 -7.09 21.11 -16.40
CA ASP A 128 -7.80 20.45 -17.49
C ASP A 128 -9.26 20.90 -17.58
N ASN A 129 -9.72 21.74 -16.63
CA ASN A 129 -11.06 22.30 -16.61
C ASN A 129 -11.05 23.78 -17.00
N GLU A 130 -11.31 24.07 -18.27
CA GLU A 130 -11.33 25.41 -18.83
C GLU A 130 -12.47 26.30 -18.27
N ALA A 131 -13.50 25.72 -17.68
CA ALA A 131 -14.66 26.43 -17.13
C ALA A 131 -14.49 26.82 -15.65
N LEU A 132 -13.34 26.55 -15.02
CA LEU A 132 -13.12 26.95 -13.63
C LEU A 132 -13.00 28.46 -13.46
N ASP A 133 -13.74 28.98 -12.50
CA ASP A 133 -13.63 30.37 -12.07
C ASP A 133 -12.21 30.67 -11.55
N GLU A 134 -11.69 31.87 -11.90
CA GLU A 134 -10.35 32.29 -11.44
C GLU A 134 -10.20 32.32 -9.92
N GLN A 135 -11.27 32.58 -9.17
CA GLN A 135 -11.22 32.58 -7.71
C GLN A 135 -11.03 31.15 -7.18
N ILE A 136 -11.65 30.15 -7.82
CA ILE A 136 -11.47 28.74 -7.48
C ILE A 136 -10.04 28.34 -7.79
N VAL A 137 -9.49 28.71 -8.93
CA VAL A 137 -8.08 28.46 -9.30
C VAL A 137 -7.13 29.05 -8.27
N LYS A 138 -7.32 30.33 -7.87
CA LYS A 138 -6.50 30.98 -6.83
C LYS A 138 -6.63 30.27 -5.48
N SER A 139 -7.82 29.79 -5.12
CA SER A 139 -8.05 29.03 -3.89
C SER A 139 -7.28 27.71 -3.92
N ILE A 140 -7.35 26.95 -5.02
CA ILE A 140 -6.60 25.72 -5.19
C ILE A 140 -5.09 25.99 -5.08
N GLU A 141 -4.59 27.02 -5.77
CA GLU A 141 -3.17 27.37 -5.78
C GLU A 141 -2.63 27.89 -4.45
N SER A 142 -3.49 28.45 -3.59
CA SER A 142 -3.11 28.87 -2.24
C SER A 142 -2.68 27.69 -1.33
N HIS A 143 -3.03 26.45 -1.70
CA HIS A 143 -2.68 25.24 -0.95
C HIS A 143 -1.37 24.58 -1.40
N LYS A 144 -0.59 25.21 -2.29
CA LYS A 144 0.69 24.66 -2.82
C LYS A 144 1.71 24.33 -1.72
N GLU A 145 1.69 25.04 -0.59
CA GLU A 145 2.57 24.78 0.55
C GLU A 145 2.15 23.56 1.36
N ASN A 146 0.89 23.17 1.33
CA ASN A 146 0.43 21.93 1.92
C ASN A 146 0.71 20.78 0.94
N ARG A 147 1.87 20.13 1.10
CA ARG A 147 2.40 19.13 0.18
C ARG A 147 1.40 18.02 -0.12
N ASN A 148 0.77 17.44 0.89
CA ASN A 148 -0.16 16.32 0.70
C ASN A 148 -1.45 16.77 0.00
N TRP A 149 -2.02 17.88 0.42
CA TRP A 149 -3.20 18.46 -0.22
C TRP A 149 -2.92 18.78 -1.70
N TRP A 150 -1.76 19.42 -1.96
CA TRP A 150 -1.35 19.77 -3.32
C TRP A 150 -1.13 18.55 -4.21
N GLN A 151 -0.54 17.50 -3.67
CA GLN A 151 -0.32 16.24 -4.38
C GLN A 151 -1.66 15.62 -4.82
N VAL A 152 -2.65 15.55 -3.91
CA VAL A 152 -3.97 14.96 -4.19
C VAL A 152 -4.82 15.86 -5.07
N TYR A 153 -5.12 17.08 -4.61
CA TYR A 153 -6.13 17.93 -5.21
C TYR A 153 -5.57 18.87 -6.27
N GLY A 154 -4.29 19.21 -6.20
CA GLY A 154 -3.62 20.07 -7.19
C GLY A 154 -3.04 19.29 -8.37
N LEU A 155 -2.43 18.14 -8.11
CA LEU A 155 -1.72 17.34 -9.11
C LEU A 155 -2.42 16.02 -9.50
N GLY A 156 -3.51 15.65 -8.83
CA GLY A 156 -4.21 14.38 -9.07
C GLY A 156 -3.33 13.14 -8.79
N GLN A 157 -2.32 13.29 -7.94
CA GLN A 157 -1.40 12.22 -7.57
C GLN A 157 -1.82 11.56 -6.26
N LEU A 158 -1.40 10.32 -6.09
CA LEU A 158 -1.69 9.59 -4.86
C LEU A 158 -1.10 10.32 -3.65
N GLY A 159 -1.96 10.67 -2.69
CA GLY A 159 -1.57 11.34 -1.46
C GLY A 159 -0.93 10.40 -0.46
N ASP A 160 -0.16 11.00 0.45
CA ASP A 160 0.26 10.32 1.66
C ASP A 160 -0.89 10.39 2.68
N VAL A 161 -1.38 9.23 3.13
CA VAL A 161 -2.46 9.20 4.12
C VAL A 161 -1.95 9.78 5.44
N GLU A 162 -2.56 10.86 5.90
CA GLU A 162 -2.19 11.50 7.16
C GLU A 162 -2.40 10.53 8.33
N GLY A 163 -1.34 10.30 9.10
CA GLY A 163 -1.35 9.33 10.20
C GLY A 163 -0.89 7.94 9.82
N LYS A 164 -0.52 7.70 8.57
CA LYS A 164 0.08 6.43 8.15
C LYS A 164 1.43 6.24 8.83
N ILE A 165 1.66 5.04 9.37
CA ILE A 165 2.87 4.74 10.15
C ILE A 165 4.06 4.48 9.23
N TYR A 166 3.89 3.61 8.23
CA TYR A 166 4.96 3.28 7.28
C TYR A 166 4.66 3.86 5.90
N ARG A 167 5.71 4.29 5.18
CA ARG A 167 5.60 4.63 3.75
C ARG A 167 5.26 3.37 2.94
N ASN A 168 4.75 3.55 1.73
CA ASN A 168 4.58 2.43 0.83
C ASN A 168 5.96 1.83 0.49
N TRP A 169 6.11 0.54 0.74
CA TRP A 169 7.32 -0.20 0.39
C TRP A 169 7.26 -0.61 -1.09
N PRO A 170 8.37 -0.50 -1.83
CA PRO A 170 8.43 -1.01 -3.19
C PRO A 170 8.12 -2.51 -3.24
N ILE A 171 7.31 -2.90 -4.23
CA ILE A 171 6.94 -4.29 -4.46
C ILE A 171 7.91 -4.87 -5.49
N ILE A 172 8.39 -6.08 -5.25
CA ILE A 172 9.25 -6.85 -6.16
C ILE A 172 8.55 -8.16 -6.53
N ASP A 173 8.82 -8.65 -7.73
CA ASP A 173 8.15 -9.87 -8.22
C ASP A 173 8.58 -11.11 -7.43
N ASP A 174 9.88 -11.26 -7.15
CA ASP A 174 10.44 -12.40 -6.42
C ASP A 174 11.68 -12.00 -5.60
N ILE A 175 12.14 -12.91 -4.75
CA ILE A 175 13.34 -12.75 -3.93
C ILE A 175 14.57 -12.98 -4.82
N PRO A 176 15.53 -12.02 -4.90
CA PRO A 176 16.78 -12.23 -5.62
C PRO A 176 17.58 -13.44 -5.08
N GLU A 177 18.26 -14.17 -5.95
CA GLU A 177 19.06 -15.34 -5.56
C GLU A 177 20.16 -15.02 -4.55
N GLU A 178 20.71 -13.81 -4.59
CA GLU A 178 21.74 -13.33 -3.66
C GLU A 178 21.19 -12.86 -2.32
N ALA A 179 19.87 -12.83 -2.16
CA ALA A 179 19.25 -12.40 -0.92
C ALA A 179 19.43 -13.49 0.16
N ARG A 180 19.95 -13.08 1.31
CA ARG A 180 20.20 -13.97 2.43
C ARG A 180 19.01 -13.96 3.39
N LEU A 181 18.45 -15.12 3.68
CA LEU A 181 17.44 -15.26 4.75
C LEU A 181 18.11 -14.97 6.10
N GLU A 182 17.54 -14.02 6.85
CA GLU A 182 18.02 -13.62 8.17
C GLU A 182 17.26 -14.34 9.29
N ARG A 183 15.93 -14.37 9.19
CA ARG A 183 15.07 -14.98 10.19
C ARG A 183 13.62 -15.09 9.74
N TYR A 184 12.86 -15.86 10.52
CA TYR A 184 11.40 -15.84 10.48
C TYR A 184 10.83 -15.02 11.64
N CYS A 185 9.63 -14.49 11.45
CA CYS A 185 8.91 -13.73 12.47
C CYS A 185 7.49 -14.20 12.58
N ILE A 186 6.97 -14.27 13.80
CA ILE A 186 5.60 -14.72 14.05
C ILE A 186 4.90 -13.71 14.95
N ASP A 187 3.71 -13.30 14.53
CA ASP A 187 2.68 -12.76 15.40
C ASP A 187 1.58 -13.81 15.52
N PHE A 188 1.31 -14.25 16.76
CA PHE A 188 0.34 -15.30 17.00
C PHE A 188 -1.07 -14.76 17.04
N GLY A 189 -1.96 -15.37 16.28
CA GLY A 189 -3.40 -15.24 16.39
C GLY A 189 -4.07 -16.61 16.33
N TYR A 190 -5.33 -16.70 16.69
CA TYR A 190 -6.04 -17.96 16.62
C TYR A 190 -7.47 -17.79 16.05
N SER A 191 -8.45 -17.47 16.90
CA SER A 191 -9.86 -17.49 16.49
C SER A 191 -10.32 -16.18 15.83
N LEU A 192 -9.98 -15.04 16.42
CA LEU A 192 -10.38 -13.72 15.94
C LEU A 192 -9.30 -13.11 15.03
N ASP A 193 -8.05 -13.29 15.40
CA ASP A 193 -6.89 -12.73 14.73
C ASP A 193 -6.13 -13.79 13.93
N PRO A 194 -5.54 -13.45 12.79
CA PRO A 194 -4.70 -14.36 12.04
C PRO A 194 -3.33 -14.51 12.69
N THR A 195 -2.72 -15.68 12.53
CA THR A 195 -1.27 -15.84 12.73
C THR A 195 -0.56 -15.35 11.47
N ALA A 196 0.38 -14.42 11.64
CA ALA A 196 1.24 -13.92 10.58
C ALA A 196 2.65 -14.55 10.70
N ILE A 197 3.14 -15.19 9.63
CA ILE A 197 4.50 -15.76 9.54
C ILE A 197 5.20 -15.09 8.36
N ILE A 198 6.30 -14.40 8.65
CA ILE A 198 7.05 -13.62 7.67
C ILE A 198 8.50 -14.08 7.65
N ALA A 199 9.07 -14.23 6.46
CA ALA A 199 10.50 -14.37 6.25
C ALA A 199 11.14 -13.00 5.96
N ILE A 200 12.26 -12.70 6.61
CA ILE A 200 13.03 -11.49 6.40
C ILE A 200 14.36 -11.85 5.75
N TYR A 201 14.56 -11.31 4.55
CA TYR A 201 15.81 -11.45 3.81
C TYR A 201 16.59 -10.13 3.83
N TYR A 202 17.91 -10.22 3.74
CA TYR A 202 18.80 -9.07 3.57
C TYR A 202 19.41 -9.08 2.18
N TRP A 203 19.33 -7.94 1.49
CA TRP A 203 19.83 -7.77 0.12
C TRP A 203 20.17 -6.29 -0.15
N ASN A 204 21.37 -6.00 -0.63
CA ASN A 204 21.80 -4.65 -1.07
C ASN A 204 21.48 -3.53 -0.06
N ASN A 205 21.84 -3.71 1.21
CA ASN A 205 21.56 -2.78 2.31
C ASN A 205 20.06 -2.49 2.51
N ALA A 206 19.22 -3.45 2.19
CA ALA A 206 17.79 -3.40 2.38
C ALA A 206 17.26 -4.74 2.92
N PHE A 207 16.06 -4.73 3.46
CA PHE A 207 15.34 -5.94 3.83
C PHE A 207 14.27 -6.25 2.79
N ILE A 208 14.04 -7.54 2.55
CA ILE A 208 12.93 -8.02 1.74
C ILE A 208 12.02 -8.83 2.67
N LEU A 209 10.74 -8.48 2.66
CA LEU A 209 9.71 -9.18 3.42
C LEU A 209 8.96 -10.14 2.50
N ASP A 210 8.80 -11.37 2.97
CA ASP A 210 8.06 -12.40 2.26
C ASP A 210 7.06 -13.09 3.20
N GLU A 211 5.79 -13.05 2.84
CA GLU A 211 4.69 -13.64 3.60
C GLU A 211 4.63 -15.14 3.36
N LEU A 212 4.95 -15.92 4.40
CA LEU A 212 4.86 -17.37 4.32
C LEU A 212 3.46 -17.87 4.64
N MET A 213 2.78 -17.22 5.59
CA MET A 213 1.44 -17.60 6.02
C MET A 213 0.74 -16.42 6.71
N TYR A 214 -0.56 -16.29 6.45
CA TYR A 214 -1.43 -15.33 7.13
C TYR A 214 -2.84 -15.91 7.23
N ASN A 215 -3.09 -16.72 8.27
CA ASN A 215 -4.34 -17.45 8.43
C ASN A 215 -4.79 -17.53 9.88
N LYS A 216 -6.09 -17.69 10.07
CA LYS A 216 -6.71 -17.98 11.37
C LYS A 216 -6.75 -19.48 11.67
N GLY A 217 -6.80 -19.84 12.95
CA GLY A 217 -7.02 -21.20 13.40
C GLY A 217 -5.85 -22.17 13.20
N LEU A 218 -4.63 -21.64 13.05
CA LEU A 218 -3.44 -22.49 12.91
C LEU A 218 -3.04 -23.09 14.27
N SER A 219 -2.80 -24.40 14.30
CA SER A 219 -2.13 -25.06 15.41
C SER A 219 -0.62 -24.78 15.39
N ASN A 220 0.05 -24.84 16.55
CA ASN A 220 1.50 -24.66 16.63
C ASN A 220 2.27 -25.69 15.79
N LYS A 221 1.71 -26.89 15.60
CA LYS A 221 2.27 -27.88 14.67
C LYS A 221 2.26 -27.42 13.23
N GLN A 222 1.15 -26.85 12.76
CA GLN A 222 1.05 -26.28 11.39
C GLN A 222 1.99 -25.10 11.21
N ILE A 223 2.11 -24.23 12.22
CA ILE A 223 3.08 -23.11 12.21
C ILE A 223 4.51 -23.65 12.08
N ALA A 224 4.88 -24.66 12.87
CA ALA A 224 6.18 -25.30 12.80
C ALA A 224 6.44 -25.92 11.41
N ASP A 225 5.46 -26.62 10.84
CA ASP A 225 5.59 -27.25 9.53
C ASP A 225 5.81 -26.20 8.43
N VAL A 226 5.15 -25.04 8.47
CA VAL A 226 5.37 -23.94 7.51
C VAL A 226 6.83 -23.48 7.53
N ILE A 227 7.41 -23.30 8.71
CA ILE A 227 8.78 -22.81 8.89
C ILE A 227 9.80 -23.88 8.48
N LEU A 228 9.64 -25.11 8.96
CA LEU A 228 10.56 -26.21 8.70
C LEU A 228 10.59 -26.61 7.22
N ASN A 229 9.45 -26.51 6.52
CA ASN A 229 9.37 -26.78 5.09
C ASN A 229 10.14 -25.76 4.21
N GLN A 230 10.57 -24.63 4.77
CA GLN A 230 11.46 -23.69 4.05
C GLN A 230 12.89 -24.26 3.92
N GLY A 231 13.24 -25.29 4.67
CA GLY A 231 14.54 -25.98 4.58
C GLY A 231 15.74 -25.16 5.02
N GLN A 232 15.54 -24.03 5.71
CA GLN A 232 16.59 -23.15 6.20
C GLN A 232 16.52 -23.01 7.72
N ASP A 233 17.62 -23.33 8.39
CA ASP A 233 17.72 -23.29 9.86
C ASP A 233 18.17 -21.90 10.31
N VAL A 234 17.22 -20.99 10.43
CA VAL A 234 17.43 -19.63 10.96
C VAL A 234 16.55 -19.38 12.17
N VAL A 235 16.93 -18.40 12.98
CA VAL A 235 16.17 -18.02 14.17
C VAL A 235 14.76 -17.54 13.80
N THR A 236 13.77 -18.01 14.53
CA THR A 236 12.39 -17.55 14.47
C THR A 236 12.08 -16.67 15.68
N VAL A 237 11.75 -15.41 15.46
CA VAL A 237 11.35 -14.49 16.53
C VAL A 237 9.83 -14.46 16.62
N ALA A 238 9.27 -14.77 17.78
CA ALA A 238 7.83 -14.86 17.99
C ALA A 238 7.35 -13.94 19.10
N ASP A 239 6.08 -13.53 19.05
CA ASP A 239 5.50 -12.72 20.10
C ASP A 239 5.72 -13.35 21.49
N SER A 240 6.33 -12.59 22.38
CA SER A 240 6.62 -13.03 23.75
C SER A 240 5.39 -13.15 24.67
N ALA A 241 4.21 -12.72 24.23
CA ALA A 241 2.96 -12.89 24.96
C ALA A 241 2.50 -14.36 24.99
N GLU A 242 3.01 -15.20 24.07
CA GLU A 242 2.65 -16.61 23.88
C GLU A 242 3.81 -17.58 24.21
N PRO A 243 4.30 -17.61 25.48
CA PRO A 243 5.47 -18.42 25.83
C PRO A 243 5.24 -19.93 25.63
N LYS A 244 4.00 -20.42 25.83
CA LYS A 244 3.64 -21.83 25.62
C LYS A 244 3.76 -22.22 24.15
N SER A 245 3.29 -21.35 23.24
CA SER A 245 3.40 -21.55 21.79
C SER A 245 4.86 -21.57 21.34
N ILE A 246 5.70 -20.70 21.90
CA ILE A 246 7.15 -20.68 21.63
C ILE A 246 7.82 -22.00 22.08
N ASP A 247 7.50 -22.49 23.28
CA ASP A 247 8.07 -23.74 23.77
C ASP A 247 7.61 -24.94 22.94
N GLU A 248 6.36 -24.95 22.51
CA GLU A 248 5.82 -26.00 21.64
C GLU A 248 6.49 -25.97 20.25
N LEU A 249 6.73 -24.79 19.66
CA LEU A 249 7.48 -24.66 18.41
C LEU A 249 8.91 -25.26 18.53
N ARG A 250 9.58 -25.03 19.68
CA ARG A 250 10.90 -25.61 19.97
C ARG A 250 10.84 -27.14 20.02
N MET A 251 9.79 -27.69 20.62
CA MET A 251 9.57 -29.14 20.66
C MET A 251 9.41 -29.77 19.26
N TYR A 252 8.88 -29.01 18.30
CA TYR A 252 8.80 -29.40 16.90
C TYR A 252 10.09 -29.15 16.11
N GLY A 253 11.13 -28.58 16.73
CA GLY A 253 12.44 -28.36 16.09
C GLY A 253 12.65 -26.97 15.52
N VAL A 254 11.74 -26.02 15.74
CA VAL A 254 11.92 -24.62 15.31
C VAL A 254 12.84 -23.89 16.29
N ALA A 255 13.84 -23.16 15.80
CA ALA A 255 14.74 -22.32 16.61
C ALA A 255 14.01 -21.03 17.07
N ALA A 256 12.91 -21.19 17.83
CA ALA A 256 12.05 -20.09 18.24
C ALA A 256 12.59 -19.36 19.48
N ILE A 257 12.60 -18.02 19.45
CA ILE A 257 12.93 -17.14 20.56
C ILE A 257 11.84 -16.09 20.75
N PRO A 258 11.60 -15.64 22.01
CA PRO A 258 10.65 -14.56 22.25
C PRO A 258 11.16 -13.22 21.75
N ALA A 259 10.26 -12.39 21.23
CA ALA A 259 10.52 -10.99 20.93
C ALA A 259 10.85 -10.22 22.22
N ARG A 260 11.72 -9.24 22.13
CA ARG A 260 12.01 -8.35 23.25
C ARG A 260 10.90 -7.31 23.40
N LYS A 261 10.26 -7.29 24.56
CA LYS A 261 9.25 -6.27 24.89
C LYS A 261 9.74 -5.46 26.10
N GLY A 262 9.62 -4.14 26.03
CA GLY A 262 10.00 -3.21 27.10
C GLY A 262 9.14 -1.96 27.02
N LYS A 263 9.40 -1.01 27.92
CA LYS A 263 8.74 0.30 27.91
C LYS A 263 9.02 0.97 26.55
N ASP A 264 7.97 1.49 25.92
CA ASP A 264 8.03 2.16 24.61
C ASP A 264 8.53 1.27 23.45
N SER A 265 8.54 -0.07 23.60
CA SER A 265 9.03 -1.00 22.57
C SER A 265 8.26 -0.89 21.26
N ILE A 266 6.95 -0.58 21.30
CA ILE A 266 6.14 -0.41 20.09
C ILE A 266 6.64 0.81 19.30
N LEU A 267 6.73 1.97 19.94
CA LEU A 267 7.19 3.20 19.28
C LEU A 267 8.62 3.07 18.77
N ASN A 268 9.53 2.56 19.61
CA ASN A 268 10.92 2.38 19.22
C ASN A 268 11.08 1.38 18.08
N GLY A 269 10.32 0.29 18.09
CA GLY A 269 10.30 -0.69 17.01
C GLY A 269 9.75 -0.10 15.70
N ILE A 270 8.70 0.71 15.77
CA ILE A 270 8.17 1.44 14.61
C ILE A 270 9.22 2.38 14.04
N LEU A 271 9.87 3.20 14.86
CA LEU A 271 10.94 4.12 14.43
C LEU A 271 12.12 3.36 13.80
N HIS A 272 12.46 2.18 14.35
CA HIS A 272 13.50 1.32 13.78
C HIS A 272 13.10 0.82 12.39
N VAL A 273 11.87 0.32 12.21
CA VAL A 273 11.36 -0.11 10.91
C VAL A 273 11.32 1.04 9.91
N GLN A 274 10.89 2.24 10.32
CA GLN A 274 10.87 3.45 9.48
C GLN A 274 12.28 3.85 8.98
N SER A 275 13.32 3.54 9.74
CA SER A 275 14.70 3.82 9.35
C SER A 275 15.29 2.83 8.35
N GLN A 276 14.61 1.69 8.11
CA GLN A 276 15.09 0.65 7.20
C GLN A 276 14.62 0.89 5.77
N LYS A 277 15.42 0.43 4.81
CA LYS A 277 15.01 0.28 3.42
C LYS A 277 14.37 -1.10 3.26
N ILE A 278 13.10 -1.15 2.88
CA ILE A 278 12.30 -2.38 2.84
C ILE A 278 11.68 -2.55 1.45
N PHE A 279 11.71 -3.77 0.95
CA PHE A 279 10.96 -4.26 -0.20
C PHE A 279 10.00 -5.35 0.26
N VAL A 280 8.92 -5.57 -0.51
CA VAL A 280 7.92 -6.61 -0.23
C VAL A 280 7.73 -7.43 -1.49
N THR A 281 7.66 -8.76 -1.37
CA THR A 281 7.34 -9.63 -2.51
C THR A 281 5.88 -9.44 -2.93
N LYS A 282 5.61 -9.52 -4.22
CA LYS A 282 4.26 -9.36 -4.80
C LYS A 282 3.23 -10.34 -4.22
N ARG A 283 3.67 -11.54 -3.82
CA ARG A 283 2.82 -12.57 -3.20
C ARG A 283 2.41 -12.26 -1.76
N SER A 284 3.09 -11.33 -1.10
CA SER A 284 2.83 -10.92 0.30
C SER A 284 1.63 -9.98 0.42
N THR A 285 0.45 -10.46 0.00
CA THR A 285 -0.74 -9.61 -0.15
C THR A 285 -1.24 -9.02 1.16
N ASN A 286 -1.12 -9.75 2.29
CA ASN A 286 -1.54 -9.23 3.59
C ASN A 286 -0.53 -8.24 4.16
N ILE A 287 0.78 -8.46 3.99
CA ILE A 287 1.80 -7.46 4.35
C ILE A 287 1.54 -6.15 3.59
N ILE A 288 1.29 -6.21 2.28
CA ILE A 288 0.99 -5.05 1.44
C ILE A 288 -0.27 -4.35 1.94
N LYS A 289 -1.35 -5.12 2.20
CA LYS A 289 -2.61 -4.59 2.71
C LYS A 289 -2.44 -3.90 4.07
N GLU A 290 -1.75 -4.52 5.01
CA GLU A 290 -1.50 -3.94 6.32
C GLU A 290 -0.59 -2.72 6.24
N ASN A 291 0.51 -2.77 5.48
CA ASN A 291 1.39 -1.61 5.27
C ASN A 291 0.60 -0.37 4.77
N ARG A 292 -0.39 -0.58 3.92
CA ARG A 292 -1.23 0.50 3.39
C ARG A 292 -2.17 1.10 4.42
N ASN A 293 -2.61 0.30 5.38
CA ASN A 293 -3.68 0.65 6.32
C ASN A 293 -3.22 0.78 7.78
N TYR A 294 -1.92 0.62 8.08
CA TYR A 294 -1.39 0.73 9.44
C TYR A 294 -1.23 2.18 9.84
N MET A 295 -2.09 2.62 10.78
CA MET A 295 -2.29 4.01 11.12
C MET A 295 -2.00 4.28 12.60
N TRP A 296 -1.63 5.53 12.91
CA TRP A 296 -1.66 6.03 14.28
C TRP A 296 -3.10 6.25 14.75
N LYS A 297 -3.39 5.96 16.02
CA LYS A 297 -4.66 6.34 16.66
C LYS A 297 -4.91 7.85 16.54
N ARG A 298 -6.19 8.21 16.47
CA ARG A 298 -6.61 9.61 16.50
C ARG A 298 -7.26 9.94 17.81
N PHE A 299 -6.99 11.13 18.34
CA PHE A 299 -7.75 11.70 19.43
C PHE A 299 -9.17 12.08 18.98
N PRO A 300 -10.14 12.25 19.94
CA PRO A 300 -11.50 12.66 19.61
C PRO A 300 -11.60 13.99 18.85
N ASP A 301 -10.61 14.85 18.96
CA ASP A 301 -10.49 16.14 18.24
C ASP A 301 -9.88 15.99 16.84
N GLY A 302 -9.61 14.76 16.37
CA GLY A 302 -9.07 14.44 15.06
C GLY A 302 -7.55 14.49 14.96
N ARG A 303 -6.83 14.98 15.99
CA ARG A 303 -5.35 14.99 16.00
C ARG A 303 -4.80 13.57 16.04
N ILE A 304 -3.67 13.36 15.37
CA ILE A 304 -2.94 12.09 15.35
C ILE A 304 -2.15 11.95 16.65
N ASP A 305 -2.27 10.79 17.31
CA ASP A 305 -1.51 10.48 18.54
C ASP A 305 0.01 10.43 18.26
N GLY A 306 0.42 9.80 17.16
CA GLY A 306 1.84 9.65 16.80
C GLY A 306 2.66 8.73 17.70
N ARG A 307 2.03 8.05 18.67
CA ARG A 307 2.67 7.13 19.61
C ARG A 307 2.03 5.75 19.67
N HIS A 308 0.73 5.69 19.51
CA HIS A 308 -0.03 4.45 19.62
C HIS A 308 -0.65 4.12 18.26
N PRO A 309 -0.29 3.00 17.64
CA PRO A 309 -0.95 2.52 16.43
C PRO A 309 -2.38 2.07 16.74
N GLU A 310 -3.23 2.05 15.72
CA GLU A 310 -4.53 1.37 15.80
C GLU A 310 -4.34 -0.14 15.94
N ASP A 311 -5.30 -0.80 16.61
CA ASP A 311 -5.26 -2.25 16.86
C ASP A 311 -5.87 -3.04 15.68
N VAL A 312 -5.77 -2.47 14.46
CA VAL A 312 -6.22 -3.09 13.20
C VAL A 312 -5.11 -3.02 12.17
N PHE A 313 -5.05 -3.98 11.27
CA PHE A 313 -3.98 -4.08 10.25
C PHE A 313 -2.57 -4.13 10.84
N ASN A 314 -2.39 -4.80 11.96
CA ASN A 314 -1.17 -4.78 12.76
C ASN A 314 -0.43 -6.12 12.86
N HIS A 315 -1.03 -7.25 12.46
CA HIS A 315 -0.43 -8.58 12.69
C HIS A 315 0.87 -8.80 11.93
N ALA A 316 0.89 -8.54 10.64
CA ALA A 316 2.12 -8.61 9.86
C ALA A 316 3.09 -7.48 10.27
N MET A 317 2.58 -6.30 10.63
CA MET A 317 3.38 -5.15 11.08
C MET A 317 4.05 -5.44 12.43
N ASP A 318 3.37 -6.13 13.34
CA ASP A 318 3.92 -6.54 14.62
C ASP A 318 4.93 -7.68 14.46
N ALA A 319 4.63 -8.70 13.64
CA ALA A 319 5.57 -9.77 13.33
C ALA A 319 6.89 -9.22 12.78
N LEU A 320 6.85 -8.35 11.78
CA LEU A 320 8.05 -7.76 11.20
C LEU A 320 8.80 -6.85 12.19
N ARG A 321 8.08 -6.11 13.05
CA ARG A 321 8.69 -5.29 14.09
C ARG A 321 9.48 -6.13 15.08
N TYR A 322 8.93 -7.27 15.52
CA TYR A 322 9.66 -8.24 16.36
C TYR A 322 10.91 -8.75 15.67
N GLY A 323 10.80 -9.08 14.39
CA GLY A 323 11.91 -9.59 13.61
C GLY A 323 13.02 -8.57 13.36
N LEU A 324 12.69 -7.33 13.04
CA LEU A 324 13.68 -6.31 12.72
C LEU A 324 14.35 -5.70 13.95
N GLU A 325 13.69 -5.65 15.13
CA GLU A 325 14.19 -4.96 16.33
C GLU A 325 15.62 -5.35 16.72
N THR A 326 16.00 -6.60 16.53
CA THR A 326 17.33 -7.13 16.90
C THR A 326 18.26 -7.38 15.71
N LEU A 327 17.78 -7.14 14.47
CA LEU A 327 18.63 -7.18 13.29
C LEU A 327 19.39 -5.86 13.18
N ARG A 328 20.68 -5.93 13.39
CA ARG A 328 21.58 -4.87 12.94
C ARG A 328 22.05 -5.22 11.54
N PRO A 329 22.05 -4.28 10.58
CA PRO A 329 22.73 -4.51 9.31
C PRO A 329 24.16 -4.94 9.65
N THR A 330 24.49 -6.18 9.41
CA THR A 330 25.89 -6.61 9.49
C THR A 330 26.55 -5.92 8.31
N TYR A 331 27.23 -4.80 8.57
CA TYR A 331 28.23 -4.32 7.64
C TYR A 331 29.11 -5.54 7.37
N GLN A 332 29.05 -6.11 6.18
CA GLN A 332 30.15 -6.90 5.70
C GLN A 332 31.33 -5.92 5.80
N MET A 333 32.23 -6.15 6.73
CA MET A 333 33.52 -5.52 6.69
C MET A 333 34.11 -5.95 5.33
N THR A 334 33.97 -5.08 4.32
CA THR A 334 34.92 -5.09 3.22
C THR A 334 36.28 -5.27 3.89
N GLU A 335 37.07 -6.21 3.39
CA GLU A 335 38.36 -6.58 3.98
C GLU A 335 39.03 -5.37 4.63
N PRO A 336 39.54 -5.48 5.85
CA PRO A 336 40.09 -4.34 6.55
C PRO A 336 41.05 -3.65 5.57
N VAL A 337 40.74 -2.41 5.21
CA VAL A 337 41.64 -1.58 4.41
C VAL A 337 42.97 -1.68 5.15
N LYS A 338 43.95 -2.40 4.55
CA LYS A 338 45.28 -2.50 5.10
C LYS A 338 45.82 -1.08 5.10
N ILE A 339 45.65 -0.40 6.23
CA ILE A 339 46.28 0.92 6.44
C ILE A 339 47.76 0.65 6.42
N LYS A 340 48.42 1.00 5.30
CA LYS A 340 49.87 0.91 5.16
C LYS A 340 50.48 1.78 6.27
N THR A 341 51.33 1.21 7.07
CA THR A 341 52.02 1.97 8.08
C THR A 341 52.93 3.02 7.40
N THR A 342 53.23 4.12 8.08
CA THR A 342 54.09 5.17 7.59
C THR A 342 55.40 4.60 7.06
N HIS A 343 55.93 3.53 7.69
CA HIS A 343 57.12 2.82 7.26
C HIS A 343 56.96 2.11 5.90
N GLN A 344 55.78 1.52 5.62
CA GLN A 344 55.47 0.88 4.33
C GLN A 344 55.32 1.91 3.18
N LEU A 345 54.76 3.08 3.49
CA LEU A 345 54.63 4.18 2.53
C LEU A 345 56.05 4.77 2.19
N ILE A 346 56.94 4.86 3.16
CA ILE A 346 58.32 5.31 2.96
C ILE A 346 59.10 4.31 2.10
N LEU A 347 58.95 2.99 2.33
CA LEU A 347 59.61 1.97 1.52
C LEU A 347 59.12 1.94 0.06
N GLU A 348 57.84 2.21 -0.20
CA GLU A 348 57.34 2.37 -1.58
C GLU A 348 57.89 3.62 -2.27
N GLN A 349 58.04 4.74 -1.55
CA GLN A 349 58.66 5.95 -2.11
C GLN A 349 60.15 5.79 -2.41
N ILE A 350 60.86 5.03 -1.59
CA ILE A 350 62.32 4.75 -1.82
C ILE A 350 62.49 3.71 -2.95
N GLY A 351 61.53 2.75 -3.10
CA GLY A 351 61.57 1.74 -4.15
C GLY A 351 61.28 2.28 -5.55
N THR A 352 60.60 3.42 -5.67
CA THR A 352 60.31 4.08 -6.95
C THR A 352 61.40 5.09 -7.37
N GLY A 353 62.39 5.38 -6.50
CA GLY A 353 63.46 6.32 -6.76
C GLY A 353 64.69 5.75 -7.49
N ASN A 354 64.73 4.43 -7.75
CA ASN A 354 65.92 3.77 -8.34
C ASN A 354 65.75 3.33 -9.80
N ARG A 355 65.10 4.11 -10.64
CA ARG A 355 64.91 3.85 -12.07
C ARG A 355 65.29 5.06 -12.98
N SER A 356 66.14 5.97 -12.53
CA SER A 356 66.54 7.14 -13.34
C SER A 356 68.02 7.30 -13.57
N ASP A 357 68.87 6.25 -13.30
CA ASP A 357 70.29 6.34 -13.54
C ASP A 357 70.83 5.25 -14.49
N GLU A 358 70.19 5.01 -15.61
CA GLU A 358 70.74 4.24 -16.73
C GLU A 358 70.35 4.87 -18.07
N ILE A 359 70.75 6.12 -18.31
CA ILE A 359 70.94 6.70 -19.65
C ILE A 359 71.98 7.81 -19.54
N LEU A 360 73.23 7.45 -19.49
CA LEU A 360 74.35 8.31 -19.90
C LEU A 360 75.65 7.47 -19.87
N GLY A 361 76.00 6.85 -20.98
CA GLY A 361 77.26 6.13 -21.13
C GLY A 361 77.38 5.47 -22.50
N ASP A 362 77.40 6.25 -23.56
CA ASP A 362 78.02 5.86 -24.81
C ASP A 362 78.27 7.12 -25.66
N MET A 363 79.32 7.79 -25.38
CA MET A 363 80.10 8.63 -26.33
C MET A 363 81.50 8.82 -25.80
N TYR A 364 82.37 7.88 -26.20
CA TYR A 364 83.73 8.12 -26.72
C TYR A 364 84.33 6.76 -27.06
#